data_002963579e561a9d1ffa873a3f228c46
#
_entry.id   002963579e561a9d1ffa873a3f228c46
#
_cell.length_a   1.000
_cell.length_b   1.000
_cell.length_c   1.000
_cell.angle_alpha   90.00
_cell.angle_beta   90.00
_cell.angle_gamma   90.00
#
_symmetry.space_group_name_H-M   'P 1'
#
loop_
_entity.id
_entity.type
_entity.pdbx_description
1 polymer ?
#
loop_
_entity_poly.entity_id
_entity_poly.type
_entity_poly.pdbx_seq_one_letter_code
_entity_poly.pdbx_strand_id
1 'polypeptide(L)'
;MFRAIPVSLMLLLALLAPRGLAAQPEGSAASLSGFVSTVARLWAAGDADGLVQLAPGDARIVLDLAGEGPGEVQPRNAAAALRRLFADRETVTVRPSAATVSGGTPLRGFGELAWIARPRGVSEALPSVVYVGAVWEGSAWRIRELRVMR
;
A
#
# COMPACT_ATOMS: atom_id res chain seq x y z
N MET A 1 -29.92 32.06 -67.67
CA MET A 1 -29.99 30.62 -67.95
C MET A 1 -28.84 29.95 -67.26
N PHE A 2 -29.12 28.83 -66.56
CA PHE A 2 -28.21 27.88 -65.88
C PHE A 2 -27.60 28.35 -64.57
N ARG A 3 -28.24 27.98 -63.50
CA ARG A 3 -28.29 26.82 -62.60
C ARG A 3 -27.01 26.64 -61.85
N ALA A 4 -27.01 27.25 -60.69
CA ALA A 4 -26.09 26.95 -59.57
C ALA A 4 -26.41 25.59 -58.95
N ILE A 5 -25.40 24.79 -58.75
CA ILE A 5 -25.47 23.59 -57.92
C ILE A 5 -24.76 23.91 -56.61
N PRO A 6 -25.42 23.77 -55.44
CA PRO A 6 -24.70 23.94 -54.19
C PRO A 6 -24.00 22.62 -53.83
N VAL A 7 -22.74 22.68 -53.67
CA VAL A 7 -21.90 21.61 -53.10
C VAL A 7 -22.20 21.56 -51.60
N SER A 8 -22.90 20.53 -51.20
CA SER A 8 -23.11 20.21 -49.79
C SER A 8 -21.77 19.87 -49.13
N LEU A 9 -21.30 20.78 -48.32
CA LEU A 9 -20.15 20.57 -47.40
C LEU A 9 -20.64 19.67 -46.26
N MET A 10 -20.38 18.39 -46.36
CA MET A 10 -20.68 17.42 -45.32
C MET A 10 -19.64 17.59 -44.20
N LEU A 11 -20.04 18.34 -43.19
CA LEU A 11 -19.24 18.56 -41.97
C LEU A 11 -19.23 17.25 -41.19
N LEU A 12 -18.12 16.51 -41.30
CA LEU A 12 -17.87 15.30 -40.53
C LEU A 12 -17.49 15.74 -39.10
N LEU A 13 -18.51 15.89 -38.25
CA LEU A 13 -18.30 16.15 -36.82
C LEU A 13 -17.80 14.84 -36.21
N ALA A 14 -16.48 14.68 -36.12
CA ALA A 14 -15.87 13.61 -35.34
C ALA A 14 -16.23 13.84 -33.85
N LEU A 15 -17.19 13.06 -33.37
CA LEU A 15 -17.45 12.94 -31.94
C LEU A 15 -16.17 12.41 -31.26
N LEU A 16 -15.36 13.32 -30.72
CA LEU A 16 -14.44 12.94 -29.66
C LEU A 16 -15.28 12.60 -28.43
N ALA A 17 -15.67 11.34 -28.31
CA ALA A 17 -16.14 10.82 -27.05
C ALA A 17 -15.00 10.97 -26.04
N PRO A 18 -15.21 11.64 -24.90
CA PRO A 18 -14.22 11.61 -23.83
C PRO A 18 -14.06 10.13 -23.46
N ARG A 19 -12.85 9.59 -23.65
CA ARG A 19 -12.49 8.32 -23.03
C ARG A 19 -12.63 8.56 -21.53
N GLY A 20 -13.78 8.16 -21.01
CA GLY A 20 -13.97 8.14 -19.56
C GLY A 20 -12.80 7.38 -18.96
N LEU A 21 -12.07 8.06 -18.08
CA LEU A 21 -11.14 7.39 -17.19
C LEU A 21 -11.98 6.30 -16.52
N ALA A 22 -11.74 5.05 -16.93
CA ALA A 22 -12.37 3.90 -16.29
C ALA A 22 -11.94 3.98 -14.83
N ALA A 23 -12.89 4.27 -13.92
CA ALA A 23 -12.64 4.22 -12.49
C ALA A 23 -12.11 2.82 -12.19
N GLN A 24 -10.90 2.74 -11.62
CA GLN A 24 -10.35 1.45 -11.24
C GLN A 24 -11.28 0.82 -10.21
N PRO A 25 -11.61 -0.47 -10.34
CA PRO A 25 -12.49 -1.13 -9.39
C PRO A 25 -11.91 -0.98 -7.98
N GLU A 26 -12.76 -0.56 -7.05
CA GLU A 26 -12.42 -0.47 -5.64
C GLU A 26 -11.85 -1.81 -5.15
N GLY A 27 -10.77 -1.79 -4.35
CA GLY A 27 -10.07 -3.00 -3.91
C GLY A 27 -9.26 -3.72 -5.00
N SER A 28 -8.90 -3.03 -6.08
CA SER A 28 -8.08 -3.59 -7.16
C SER A 28 -6.63 -3.82 -6.74
N ALA A 29 -5.91 -4.63 -7.53
CA ALA A 29 -4.46 -4.82 -7.37
C ALA A 29 -3.69 -3.49 -7.48
N ALA A 30 -4.14 -2.55 -8.35
CA ALA A 30 -3.52 -1.24 -8.48
C ALA A 30 -3.73 -0.38 -7.22
N SER A 31 -4.94 -0.40 -6.60
CA SER A 31 -5.19 0.31 -5.34
C SER A 31 -4.39 -0.30 -4.17
N LEU A 32 -4.23 -1.61 -4.14
CA LEU A 32 -3.37 -2.29 -3.17
C LEU A 32 -1.90 -1.91 -3.35
N SER A 33 -1.40 -1.85 -4.59
CA SER A 33 -0.02 -1.40 -4.86
C SER A 33 0.22 0.02 -4.37
N GLY A 34 -0.72 0.92 -4.56
CA GLY A 34 -0.66 2.28 -4.03
C GLY A 34 -0.63 2.30 -2.51
N PHE A 35 -1.43 1.47 -1.87
CA PHE A 35 -1.43 1.30 -0.41
C PHE A 35 -0.09 0.76 0.11
N VAL A 36 0.45 -0.30 -0.49
CA VAL A 36 1.76 -0.87 -0.14
C VAL A 36 2.88 0.16 -0.31
N SER A 37 2.82 0.98 -1.35
CA SER A 37 3.77 2.09 -1.55
C SER A 37 3.67 3.15 -0.44
N THR A 38 2.46 3.44 0.04
CA THR A 38 2.27 4.32 1.20
C THR A 38 2.87 3.72 2.47
N VAL A 39 2.65 2.42 2.71
CA VAL A 39 3.26 1.71 3.84
C VAL A 39 4.79 1.76 3.75
N ALA A 40 5.36 1.52 2.56
CA ALA A 40 6.80 1.59 2.33
C ALA A 40 7.38 2.97 2.67
N ARG A 41 6.71 4.03 2.28
CA ARG A 41 7.12 5.41 2.58
C ARG A 41 7.09 5.70 4.08
N LEU A 42 6.04 5.30 4.77
CA LEU A 42 5.92 5.46 6.22
C LEU A 42 6.96 4.63 6.97
N TRP A 43 7.21 3.40 6.50
CA TRP A 43 8.25 2.53 7.05
C TRP A 43 9.65 3.14 6.89
N ALA A 44 9.96 3.66 5.71
CA ALA A 44 11.23 4.34 5.45
C ALA A 44 11.43 5.57 6.33
N ALA A 45 10.36 6.30 6.62
CA ALA A 45 10.39 7.46 7.53
C ALA A 45 10.42 7.08 9.01
N GLY A 46 10.23 5.80 9.36
CA GLY A 46 10.09 5.38 10.75
C GLY A 46 8.83 5.93 11.43
N ASP A 47 7.79 6.21 10.65
CA ASP A 47 6.54 6.81 11.12
C ASP A 47 5.59 5.74 11.67
N ALA A 48 5.84 5.34 12.91
CA ALA A 48 5.04 4.33 13.60
C ALA A 48 3.58 4.74 13.76
N ASP A 49 3.32 6.00 14.05
CA ASP A 49 1.95 6.51 14.22
C ASP A 49 1.21 6.55 12.90
N GLY A 50 1.87 6.98 11.83
CA GLY A 50 1.31 6.94 10.48
C GLY A 50 0.96 5.53 10.03
N LEU A 51 1.79 4.54 10.31
CA LEU A 51 1.52 3.14 10.03
C LEU A 51 0.28 2.63 10.78
N VAL A 52 0.17 2.93 12.06
CA VAL A 52 -0.97 2.49 12.89
C VAL A 52 -2.27 3.17 12.49
N GLN A 53 -2.22 4.41 12.00
CA GLN A 53 -3.39 5.09 11.44
C GLN A 53 -3.95 4.43 10.19
N LEU A 54 -3.16 3.61 9.49
CA LEU A 54 -3.64 2.79 8.37
C LEU A 54 -4.36 1.51 8.82
N ALA A 55 -4.38 1.20 10.11
CA ALA A 55 -5.16 0.11 10.68
C ALA A 55 -6.56 0.59 11.07
N PRO A 56 -7.54 -0.33 11.21
CA PRO A 56 -8.83 0.03 11.77
C PRO A 56 -8.69 0.56 13.20
N GLY A 57 -9.43 1.63 13.53
CA GLY A 57 -9.25 2.33 14.81
C GLY A 57 -9.54 1.53 16.07
N ASP A 58 -10.37 0.49 15.95
CA ASP A 58 -10.84 -0.38 17.05
C ASP A 58 -10.33 -1.82 16.95
N ALA A 59 -9.64 -2.17 15.87
CA ALA A 59 -9.19 -3.53 15.62
C ALA A 59 -7.76 -3.76 16.09
N ARG A 60 -7.52 -4.99 16.54
CA ARG A 60 -6.18 -5.45 16.84
C ARG A 60 -5.37 -5.66 15.57
N ILE A 61 -4.07 -5.43 15.68
CA ILE A 61 -3.08 -5.66 14.63
C ILE A 61 -2.26 -6.87 15.01
N VAL A 62 -2.03 -7.76 14.07
CA VAL A 62 -1.08 -8.86 14.26
C VAL A 62 0.33 -8.33 13.99
N LEU A 63 1.20 -8.40 14.98
CA LEU A 63 2.61 -8.02 14.86
C LEU A 63 3.53 -9.19 15.08
N ASP A 64 4.58 -9.28 14.27
CA ASP A 64 5.74 -10.13 14.48
C ASP A 64 6.99 -9.36 14.02
N LEU A 65 7.55 -8.55 14.91
CA LEU A 65 8.64 -7.64 14.55
C LEU A 65 10.03 -8.13 14.97
N ALA A 66 10.10 -9.12 15.86
CA ALA A 66 11.37 -9.56 16.44
C ALA A 66 11.59 -11.08 16.36
N GLY A 67 10.69 -11.81 15.70
CA GLY A 67 10.75 -13.27 15.66
C GLY A 67 10.27 -13.94 16.94
N GLU A 68 9.56 -13.22 17.79
CA GLU A 68 8.90 -13.74 19.00
C GLU A 68 7.60 -14.49 18.68
N GLY A 69 7.26 -14.57 17.40
CA GLY A 69 6.01 -15.09 16.90
C GLY A 69 4.92 -14.02 16.82
N PRO A 70 3.86 -14.28 16.01
CA PRO A 70 2.79 -13.32 15.81
C PRO A 70 1.93 -13.16 17.07
N GLY A 71 1.63 -11.92 17.41
CA GLY A 71 0.76 -11.56 18.52
C GLY A 71 -0.23 -10.47 18.13
N GLU A 72 -1.46 -10.58 18.60
CA GLU A 72 -2.47 -9.54 18.44
C GLU A 72 -2.29 -8.45 19.48
N VAL A 73 -2.11 -7.21 19.03
CA VAL A 73 -1.92 -6.07 19.89
C VAL A 73 -2.87 -4.93 19.56
N GLN A 74 -3.15 -4.11 20.54
CA GLN A 74 -3.90 -2.88 20.34
C GLN A 74 -3.08 -1.85 19.55
N PRO A 75 -3.71 -0.94 18.77
CA PRO A 75 -2.99 0.04 17.95
C PRO A 75 -1.92 0.83 18.70
N ARG A 76 -2.21 1.29 19.92
CA ARG A 76 -1.23 2.01 20.75
C ARG A 76 0.01 1.17 21.09
N ASN A 77 -0.18 -0.13 21.33
CA ASN A 77 0.92 -1.05 21.63
C ASN A 77 1.70 -1.39 20.36
N ALA A 78 1.01 -1.48 19.22
CA ALA A 78 1.64 -1.60 17.91
C ALA A 78 2.54 -0.40 17.60
N ALA A 79 2.05 0.82 17.83
CA ALA A 79 2.84 2.03 17.65
C ALA A 79 4.09 2.05 18.54
N ALA A 80 3.95 1.65 19.81
CA ALA A 80 5.08 1.57 20.74
C ALA A 80 6.13 0.53 20.30
N ALA A 81 5.68 -0.64 19.81
CA ALA A 81 6.56 -1.68 19.30
C ALA A 81 7.30 -1.24 18.02
N LEU A 82 6.61 -0.59 17.10
CA LEU A 82 7.20 -0.04 15.88
C LEU A 82 8.21 1.07 16.18
N ARG A 83 7.92 1.97 17.12
CA ARG A 83 8.88 3.00 17.55
C ARG A 83 10.16 2.38 18.10
N ARG A 84 10.06 1.32 18.90
CA ARG A 84 11.26 0.59 19.39
C ARG A 84 12.03 -0.02 18.23
N LEU A 85 11.36 -0.68 17.31
CA LEU A 85 12.01 -1.25 16.13
C LEU A 85 12.79 -0.20 15.34
N PHE A 86 12.19 0.95 15.07
CA PHE A 86 12.83 2.05 14.33
C PHE A 86 13.91 2.77 15.16
N ALA A 87 13.81 2.75 16.49
CA ALA A 87 14.87 3.24 17.36
C ALA A 87 16.10 2.31 17.36
N ASP A 88 15.89 0.99 17.25
CA ASP A 88 16.95 -0.01 17.28
C ASP A 88 17.61 -0.24 15.92
N ARG A 89 16.92 0.09 14.83
CA ARG A 89 17.38 -0.14 13.46
C ARG A 89 17.30 1.11 12.61
N GLU A 90 18.40 1.42 11.97
CA GLU A 90 18.47 2.48 10.97
C GLU A 90 18.11 1.93 9.61
N THR A 91 17.08 2.46 8.99
CA THR A 91 16.68 2.10 7.62
C THR A 91 17.67 2.65 6.61
N VAL A 92 18.19 1.77 5.75
CA VAL A 92 19.02 2.14 4.60
C VAL A 92 18.13 2.29 3.36
N THR A 93 17.33 1.28 3.05
CA THR A 93 16.36 1.34 1.95
C THR A 93 15.10 0.56 2.28
N VAL A 94 13.98 1.01 1.72
CA VAL A 94 12.70 0.28 1.69
C VAL A 94 12.14 0.35 0.28
N ARG A 95 11.71 -0.79 -0.26
CA ARG A 95 11.06 -0.85 -1.58
C ARG A 95 9.90 -1.83 -1.55
N PRO A 96 8.74 -1.47 -2.12
CA PRO A 96 7.71 -2.45 -2.40
C PRO A 96 8.26 -3.55 -3.31
N SER A 97 8.02 -4.81 -2.98
CA SER A 97 8.46 -5.96 -3.78
C SER A 97 7.31 -6.83 -4.29
N ALA A 98 6.17 -6.81 -3.62
CA ALA A 98 4.96 -7.49 -4.06
C ALA A 98 3.71 -6.80 -3.55
N ALA A 99 2.61 -6.96 -4.30
CA ALA A 99 1.25 -6.60 -3.89
C ALA A 99 0.26 -7.53 -4.59
N THR A 100 -0.48 -8.33 -3.82
CA THR A 100 -1.36 -9.36 -4.34
C THR A 100 -2.70 -9.33 -3.63
N VAL A 101 -3.79 -9.24 -4.40
CA VAL A 101 -5.15 -9.40 -3.87
C VAL A 101 -5.45 -10.89 -3.79
N SER A 102 -5.82 -11.37 -2.62
CA SER A 102 -6.08 -12.79 -2.37
C SER A 102 -7.56 -13.17 -2.41
N GLY A 103 -8.45 -12.19 -2.52
CA GLY A 103 -9.90 -12.43 -2.54
C GLY A 103 -10.51 -12.53 -1.14
N GLY A 104 -11.74 -13.04 -1.08
CA GLY A 104 -12.47 -13.24 0.16
C GLY A 104 -13.52 -12.18 0.47
N THR A 105 -14.23 -12.40 1.57
CA THR A 105 -15.22 -11.44 2.11
C THR A 105 -14.98 -11.29 3.61
N PRO A 106 -14.43 -10.16 4.08
CA PRO A 106 -13.99 -9.01 3.29
C PRO A 106 -12.81 -9.35 2.37
N LEU A 107 -12.63 -8.55 1.33
CA LEU A 107 -11.53 -8.70 0.40
C LEU A 107 -10.20 -8.52 1.13
N ARG A 108 -9.27 -9.43 0.90
CA ARG A 108 -7.94 -9.42 1.49
C ARG A 108 -6.86 -9.25 0.44
N GLY A 109 -5.77 -8.67 0.88
CA GLY A 109 -4.57 -8.53 0.09
C GLY A 109 -3.35 -8.58 0.97
N PHE A 110 -2.21 -8.73 0.35
CA PHE A 110 -0.94 -8.63 1.04
C PHE A 110 0.10 -7.96 0.17
N GLY A 111 1.05 -7.35 0.83
CA GLY A 111 2.22 -6.74 0.21
C GLY A 111 3.50 -7.20 0.88
N GLU A 112 4.58 -7.01 0.18
CA GLU A 112 5.91 -7.23 0.72
C GLU A 112 6.78 -6.01 0.46
N LEU A 113 7.61 -5.67 1.44
CA LEU A 113 8.63 -4.64 1.31
C LEU A 113 10.00 -5.30 1.46
N ALA A 114 10.90 -5.02 0.55
CA ALA A 114 12.31 -5.31 0.74
C ALA A 114 12.90 -4.21 1.63
N TRP A 115 13.33 -4.57 2.82
CA TRP A 115 13.87 -3.66 3.82
C TRP A 115 15.33 -3.97 4.11
N ILE A 116 16.20 -3.00 3.87
CA ILE A 116 17.60 -3.07 4.26
C ILE A 116 17.80 -2.09 5.41
N ALA A 117 18.23 -2.62 6.55
CA ALA A 117 18.45 -1.85 7.77
C ALA A 117 19.70 -2.35 8.49
N ARG A 118 20.27 -1.47 9.28
CA ARG A 118 21.40 -1.82 10.16
C ARG A 118 21.00 -1.62 11.61
N PRO A 119 21.38 -2.52 12.51
CA PRO A 119 21.27 -2.27 13.94
C PRO A 119 22.09 -1.02 14.30
N ARG A 120 21.62 -0.21 15.24
CA ARG A 120 22.36 0.97 15.67
C ARG A 120 23.70 0.57 16.27
N GLY A 121 24.76 1.29 15.86
CA GLY A 121 26.13 1.00 16.28
C GLY A 121 26.81 -0.13 15.50
N VAL A 122 26.12 -0.72 14.51
CA VAL A 122 26.67 -1.77 13.63
C VAL A 122 26.76 -1.23 12.21
N SER A 123 27.91 -1.41 11.57
CA SER A 123 28.12 -0.92 10.20
C SER A 123 27.46 -1.78 9.13
N GLU A 124 27.23 -3.06 9.41
CA GLU A 124 26.66 -4.01 8.47
C GLU A 124 25.14 -3.84 8.39
N ALA A 125 24.64 -3.65 7.17
CA ALA A 125 23.22 -3.63 6.87
C ALA A 125 22.73 -5.02 6.48
N LEU A 126 21.58 -5.43 7.00
CA LEU A 126 20.98 -6.74 6.78
C LEU A 126 19.65 -6.60 6.03
N PRO A 127 19.42 -7.46 5.02
CA PRO A 127 18.15 -7.51 4.33
C PRO A 127 17.08 -8.22 5.17
N SER A 128 15.85 -7.73 5.08
CA SER A 128 14.65 -8.33 5.66
C SER A 128 13.49 -8.12 4.70
N VAL A 129 12.44 -8.90 4.87
CA VAL A 129 11.17 -8.71 4.18
C VAL A 129 10.13 -8.27 5.22
N VAL A 130 9.43 -7.17 4.93
CA VAL A 130 8.28 -6.76 5.72
C VAL A 130 7.03 -7.24 5.00
N TYR A 131 6.31 -8.17 5.63
CA TYR A 131 5.01 -8.62 5.16
C TYR A 131 3.93 -7.69 5.68
N VAL A 132 3.03 -7.29 4.80
CA VAL A 132 1.90 -6.40 5.08
C VAL A 132 0.61 -7.12 4.71
N GLY A 133 -0.13 -7.59 5.71
CA GLY A 133 -1.48 -8.12 5.50
C GLY A 133 -2.50 -6.98 5.56
N ALA A 134 -3.40 -6.93 4.58
CA ALA A 134 -4.40 -5.87 4.45
C ALA A 134 -5.80 -6.43 4.22
N VAL A 135 -6.80 -5.65 4.59
CA VAL A 135 -8.21 -5.91 4.34
C VAL A 135 -8.84 -4.68 3.72
N TRP A 136 -9.76 -4.90 2.76
CA TRP A 136 -10.57 -3.83 2.18
C TRP A 136 -11.77 -3.55 3.07
N GLU A 137 -11.86 -2.33 3.59
CA GLU A 137 -12.95 -1.88 4.43
C GLU A 137 -13.71 -0.73 3.76
N GLY A 138 -14.73 -1.10 2.99
CA GLY A 138 -15.64 -0.17 2.35
C GLY A 138 -15.00 0.71 1.27
N SER A 139 -14.03 1.52 1.61
CA SER A 139 -13.44 2.53 0.72
C SER A 139 -11.92 2.59 0.73
N ALA A 140 -11.26 1.77 1.58
CA ALA A 140 -9.80 1.81 1.73
C ALA A 140 -9.23 0.48 2.20
N TRP A 141 -7.99 0.22 1.80
CA TRP A 141 -7.18 -0.83 2.40
C TRP A 141 -6.78 -0.43 3.83
N ARG A 142 -6.82 -1.42 4.74
CA ARG A 142 -6.42 -1.25 6.15
C ARG A 142 -5.41 -2.31 6.54
N ILE A 143 -4.40 -1.94 7.30
CA ILE A 143 -3.41 -2.88 7.85
C ILE A 143 -4.09 -3.79 8.87
N ARG A 144 -3.86 -5.10 8.74
CA ARG A 144 -4.24 -6.11 9.73
C ARG A 144 -3.05 -6.83 10.33
N GLU A 145 -1.96 -6.86 9.59
CA GLU A 145 -0.79 -7.64 9.96
C GLU A 145 0.48 -6.98 9.45
N LEU A 146 1.50 -6.96 10.30
CA LEU A 146 2.85 -6.55 9.96
C LEU A 146 3.84 -7.58 10.53
N ARG A 147 4.65 -8.17 9.67
CA ARG A 147 5.72 -9.10 10.08
C ARG A 147 7.04 -8.71 9.47
N VAL A 148 8.10 -8.84 10.24
CA VAL A 148 9.48 -8.72 9.76
C VAL A 148 10.07 -10.11 9.70
N MET A 149 10.38 -10.55 8.49
CA MET A 149 10.99 -11.86 8.21
C MET A 149 12.45 -11.66 7.78
N ARG A 150 13.30 -12.56 8.21
CA ARG A 150 14.73 -12.60 7.83
C ARG A 150 14.99 -13.68 6.81
#